data_bd1095bd04fa8a5a1f81583e57d2a603
#
_entry.id   bd1095bd04fa8a5a1f81583e57d2a603
#
_cell.length_a   1.000
_cell.length_b   1.000
_cell.length_c   1.000
_cell.angle_alpha   90.00
_cell.angle_beta   90.00
_cell.angle_gamma   90.00
#
_symmetry.space_group_name_H-M   'P 1'
#
loop_
_entity.id
_entity.type
_entity.pdbx_description
1 polymer ?
#
loop_
_entity_poly.entity_id
_entity_poly.type
_entity_poly.pdbx_seq_one_letter_code
_entity_poly.pdbx_strand_id
1 'polypeptide(L)'
;MPNSPRTEPWQHRFLEANGLRFHVVTSEASGGRPARGLVLLLHGFPEFWYSWRRQIPALASAGFDVAAPDLRGYNDSDKPDGIEAYRITNVVEDVAGIVRALGHERACIVGHDWGGAAAYAFAMFHPEMTDRLCVLNSPHPALFSRELQRGNVEQMRKSWYMFFFQLPDAPERLLAADNFRILKSMMAGSARKGTFGPADLHRYAEAFAKPGALRSAINWYRAAFRGGLPSVRELPKIAAPTLIIWGDRDFALGRELTRGMRAYFSGPFSITHLPGVSHWVQQEAPERVNALLTRFLAGRART
;
A
#
# COMPACT_ATOMS: atom_id res chain seq x y z
N MET A 1 -3.58 -39.85 -9.35
CA MET A 1 -2.32 -39.09 -9.27
C MET A 1 -2.47 -38.09 -8.14
N PRO A 2 -1.73 -38.16 -7.01
CA PRO A 2 -1.80 -37.15 -5.98
C PRO A 2 -1.24 -35.85 -6.55
N ASN A 3 -2.00 -34.77 -6.37
CA ASN A 3 -1.56 -33.41 -6.70
C ASN A 3 -0.23 -33.11 -6.01
N SER A 4 0.84 -32.99 -6.77
CA SER A 4 2.08 -32.38 -6.27
C SER A 4 1.74 -31.02 -5.66
N PRO A 5 2.24 -30.68 -4.46
CA PRO A 5 2.03 -29.36 -3.91
C PRO A 5 2.54 -28.34 -4.93
N ARG A 6 1.67 -27.46 -5.41
CA ARG A 6 2.10 -26.32 -6.23
C ARG A 6 3.04 -25.52 -5.36
N THR A 7 4.33 -25.54 -5.67
CA THR A 7 5.29 -24.64 -5.03
C THR A 7 4.82 -23.21 -5.28
N GLU A 8 4.62 -22.47 -4.22
CA GLU A 8 4.26 -21.05 -4.31
C GLU A 8 5.33 -20.31 -5.12
N PRO A 9 4.96 -19.39 -6.02
CA PRO A 9 5.92 -18.69 -6.89
C PRO A 9 6.69 -17.60 -6.14
N TRP A 10 6.76 -17.67 -4.83
CA TRP A 10 7.42 -16.72 -3.94
C TRP A 10 8.04 -17.41 -2.73
N GLN A 11 8.90 -16.66 -2.03
CA GLN A 11 9.57 -17.08 -0.80
C GLN A 11 9.22 -16.12 0.34
N HIS A 12 9.07 -16.68 1.53
CA HIS A 12 8.89 -15.91 2.76
C HIS A 12 10.25 -15.70 3.43
N ARG A 13 10.58 -14.46 3.73
CA ARG A 13 11.83 -14.05 4.37
C ARG A 13 11.56 -13.14 5.55
N PHE A 14 12.54 -13.03 6.43
CA PHE A 14 12.59 -12.01 7.47
C PHE A 14 13.84 -11.16 7.25
N LEU A 15 13.69 -9.85 7.32
CA LEU A 15 14.76 -8.87 7.16
C LEU A 15 14.79 -7.94 8.36
N GLU A 16 16.00 -7.54 8.77
CA GLU A 16 16.19 -6.47 9.75
C GLU A 16 16.34 -5.14 9.01
N ALA A 17 15.51 -4.16 9.34
CA ALA A 17 15.56 -2.82 8.79
C ALA A 17 15.08 -1.80 9.82
N ASN A 18 15.74 -0.66 9.94
CA ASN A 18 15.36 0.44 10.83
C ASN A 18 15.06 -0.03 12.28
N GLY A 19 15.84 -1.01 12.78
CA GLY A 19 15.70 -1.57 14.13
C GLY A 19 14.48 -2.48 14.35
N LEU A 20 13.78 -2.88 13.28
CA LEU A 20 12.64 -3.80 13.31
C LEU A 20 12.88 -4.99 12.38
N ARG A 21 12.24 -6.10 12.74
CA ARG A 21 12.18 -7.30 11.92
C ARG A 21 10.93 -7.28 11.05
N PHE A 22 11.12 -7.34 9.73
CA PHE A 22 10.05 -7.35 8.74
C PHE A 22 9.90 -8.73 8.11
N HIS A 23 8.69 -9.22 8.04
CA HIS A 23 8.33 -10.32 7.14
C HIS A 23 8.15 -9.76 5.74
N VAL A 24 8.82 -10.39 4.76
CA VAL A 24 8.80 -9.96 3.36
C VAL A 24 8.60 -11.17 2.47
N VAL A 25 7.65 -11.09 1.56
CA VAL A 25 7.47 -12.08 0.49
C VAL A 25 8.23 -11.62 -0.73
N THR A 26 9.12 -12.47 -1.25
CA THR A 26 9.98 -12.17 -2.39
C THR A 26 9.77 -13.13 -3.55
N SER A 27 9.95 -12.64 -4.77
CA SER A 27 10.01 -13.45 -5.98
C SER A 27 11.10 -12.89 -6.90
N GLU A 28 12.02 -13.73 -7.32
CA GLU A 28 13.10 -13.34 -8.23
C GLU A 28 12.60 -13.19 -9.66
N ALA A 29 13.27 -12.35 -10.42
CA ALA A 29 13.01 -12.14 -11.84
C ALA A 29 13.08 -13.46 -12.61
N SER A 30 12.06 -13.76 -13.38
CA SER A 30 12.00 -14.97 -14.19
C SER A 30 12.73 -14.79 -15.53
N GLY A 31 13.27 -15.90 -16.12
CA GLY A 31 13.75 -15.90 -17.51
C GLY A 31 15.26 -15.87 -17.70
N GLY A 32 16.07 -16.11 -16.66
CA GLY A 32 17.52 -16.31 -16.77
C GLY A 32 18.31 -15.07 -17.26
N ARG A 33 17.71 -13.89 -17.21
CA ARG A 33 18.36 -12.60 -17.48
C ARG A 33 18.57 -11.84 -16.18
N PRO A 34 19.55 -10.93 -16.10
CA PRO A 34 19.66 -10.02 -14.96
C PRO A 34 18.34 -9.29 -14.72
N ALA A 35 17.96 -9.14 -13.46
CA ALA A 35 16.76 -8.43 -13.08
C ALA A 35 16.80 -6.97 -13.57
N ARG A 36 15.63 -6.43 -13.93
CA ARG A 36 15.47 -5.02 -14.34
C ARG A 36 15.55 -4.05 -13.17
N GLY A 37 15.61 -4.56 -11.94
CA GLY A 37 15.60 -3.83 -10.68
C GLY A 37 14.53 -4.39 -9.73
N LEU A 38 14.45 -3.79 -8.55
CA LEU A 38 13.51 -4.15 -7.50
C LEU A 38 12.18 -3.44 -7.69
N VAL A 39 11.07 -4.16 -7.54
CA VAL A 39 9.72 -3.60 -7.33
C VAL A 39 9.30 -3.90 -5.91
N LEU A 40 9.09 -2.87 -5.10
CA LEU A 40 8.62 -2.97 -3.73
C LEU A 40 7.12 -2.64 -3.65
N LEU A 41 6.31 -3.56 -3.13
CA LEU A 41 4.85 -3.51 -3.10
C LEU A 41 4.35 -3.24 -1.69
N LEU A 42 3.85 -2.04 -1.42
CA LEU A 42 3.40 -1.56 -0.10
C LEU A 42 1.88 -1.66 0.00
N HIS A 43 1.38 -2.50 0.90
CA HIS A 43 -0.06 -2.71 1.12
C HIS A 43 -0.69 -1.60 1.97
N GLY A 44 -2.03 -1.57 2.04
CA GLY A 44 -2.79 -0.65 2.86
C GLY A 44 -3.49 -1.32 4.06
N PHE A 45 -4.56 -0.67 4.53
CA PHE A 45 -5.43 -1.17 5.58
C PHE A 45 -6.78 -1.64 4.97
N PRO A 46 -7.32 -2.74 5.38
CA PRO A 46 -6.80 -3.77 6.30
C PRO A 46 -6.15 -4.92 5.53
N GLU A 47 -5.03 -4.66 4.94
CA GLU A 47 -4.32 -5.60 4.09
C GLU A 47 -2.98 -6.05 4.71
N PHE A 48 -2.27 -6.92 4.01
CA PHE A 48 -0.90 -7.35 4.25
C PHE A 48 -0.31 -7.83 2.92
N TRP A 49 0.91 -8.36 2.87
CA TRP A 49 1.57 -8.78 1.63
C TRP A 49 0.66 -9.56 0.66
N TYR A 50 -0.29 -10.33 1.19
CA TYR A 50 -1.20 -11.18 0.42
C TYR A 50 -2.09 -10.42 -0.57
N SER A 51 -2.28 -9.14 -0.36
CA SER A 51 -3.01 -8.29 -1.30
C SER A 51 -2.34 -8.23 -2.67
N TRP A 52 -1.03 -8.48 -2.71
CA TRP A 52 -0.20 -8.45 -3.90
C TRP A 52 0.02 -9.81 -4.57
N ARG A 53 -0.63 -10.90 -4.06
CA ARG A 53 -0.45 -12.27 -4.55
C ARG A 53 -0.64 -12.46 -6.06
N ARG A 54 -1.38 -11.56 -6.73
CA ARG A 54 -1.61 -11.60 -8.18
C ARG A 54 -0.64 -10.71 -8.95
N GLN A 55 0.00 -9.73 -8.31
CA GLN A 55 0.98 -8.82 -8.88
C GLN A 55 2.39 -9.42 -8.82
N ILE A 56 2.74 -10.08 -7.71
CA ILE A 56 4.07 -10.67 -7.50
C ILE A 56 4.49 -11.55 -8.70
N PRO A 57 3.75 -12.60 -9.09
CA PRO A 57 4.19 -13.47 -10.20
C PRO A 57 4.18 -12.75 -11.55
N ALA A 58 3.27 -11.80 -11.76
CA ALA A 58 3.20 -11.05 -13.01
C ALA A 58 4.41 -10.14 -13.21
N LEU A 59 4.87 -9.47 -12.15
CA LEU A 59 6.03 -8.60 -12.18
C LEU A 59 7.35 -9.39 -12.25
N ALA A 60 7.44 -10.52 -11.54
CA ALA A 60 8.57 -11.44 -11.65
C ALA A 60 8.71 -11.98 -13.08
N SER A 61 7.58 -12.37 -13.71
CA SER A 61 7.56 -12.78 -15.12
C SER A 61 7.92 -11.66 -16.09
N ALA A 62 7.73 -10.40 -15.70
CA ALA A 62 8.15 -9.24 -16.48
C ALA A 62 9.65 -8.89 -16.30
N GLY A 63 10.37 -9.67 -15.47
CA GLY A 63 11.82 -9.57 -15.28
C GLY A 63 12.24 -8.63 -14.15
N PHE A 64 11.40 -8.42 -13.14
CA PHE A 64 11.73 -7.66 -11.95
C PHE A 64 11.92 -8.59 -10.74
N ASP A 65 12.86 -8.23 -9.86
CA ASP A 65 12.82 -8.74 -8.50
C ASP A 65 11.66 -8.06 -7.77
N VAL A 66 10.87 -8.83 -7.06
CA VAL A 66 9.66 -8.34 -6.41
C VAL A 66 9.73 -8.62 -4.92
N ALA A 67 9.39 -7.62 -4.12
CA ALA A 67 9.26 -7.77 -2.68
C ALA A 67 7.96 -7.12 -2.19
N ALA A 68 7.25 -7.82 -1.33
CA ALA A 68 6.03 -7.36 -0.68
C ALA A 68 6.19 -7.53 0.85
N PRO A 69 6.63 -6.50 1.58
CA PRO A 69 6.69 -6.56 3.03
C PRO A 69 5.30 -6.50 3.67
N ASP A 70 5.15 -7.14 4.82
CA ASP A 70 4.18 -6.69 5.81
C ASP A 70 4.74 -5.41 6.44
N LEU A 71 4.03 -4.30 6.30
CA LEU A 71 4.47 -3.03 6.87
C LEU A 71 4.51 -3.08 8.40
N ARG A 72 5.24 -2.15 9.04
CA ARG A 72 5.34 -2.11 10.50
C ARG A 72 3.98 -2.24 11.16
N GLY A 73 3.87 -3.14 12.13
CA GLY A 73 2.64 -3.39 12.85
C GLY A 73 1.68 -4.37 12.22
N TYR A 74 1.94 -4.84 11.01
CA TYR A 74 1.05 -5.78 10.29
C TYR A 74 1.60 -7.21 10.32
N ASN A 75 0.67 -8.16 10.33
CA ASN A 75 0.87 -9.60 10.19
C ASN A 75 2.09 -10.14 10.96
N ASP A 76 3.17 -10.55 10.29
CA ASP A 76 4.36 -11.15 10.89
C ASP A 76 5.52 -10.17 11.14
N SER A 77 5.39 -8.93 10.70
CA SER A 77 6.35 -7.87 11.02
C SER A 77 6.21 -7.38 12.45
N ASP A 78 7.28 -6.81 12.99
CA ASP A 78 7.32 -6.25 14.33
C ASP A 78 6.27 -5.16 14.55
N LYS A 79 5.81 -5.08 15.78
CA LYS A 79 4.73 -4.21 16.23
C LYS A 79 5.22 -3.33 17.37
N PRO A 80 6.00 -2.27 17.07
CA PRO A 80 6.53 -1.41 18.12
C PRO A 80 5.41 -0.74 18.91
N ASP A 81 5.65 -0.54 20.19
CA ASP A 81 4.70 0.11 21.08
C ASP A 81 4.59 1.62 20.82
N GLY A 82 3.42 2.15 21.19
CA GLY A 82 3.15 3.58 21.13
C GLY A 82 2.71 4.06 19.74
N ILE A 83 1.95 5.14 19.74
CA ILE A 83 1.37 5.72 18.50
C ILE A 83 2.46 6.38 17.66
N GLU A 84 3.44 7.03 18.30
CA GLU A 84 4.52 7.76 17.64
C GLU A 84 5.40 6.85 16.78
N ALA A 85 5.48 5.55 17.11
CA ALA A 85 6.19 4.56 16.31
C ALA A 85 5.62 4.41 14.89
N TYR A 86 4.37 4.81 14.67
CA TYR A 86 3.65 4.67 13.40
C TYR A 86 3.60 5.97 12.57
N ARG A 87 4.42 6.97 12.91
CA ARG A 87 4.58 8.17 12.08
C ARG A 87 5.10 7.82 10.72
N ILE A 88 4.63 8.54 9.71
CA ILE A 88 5.02 8.29 8.31
C ILE A 88 6.54 8.39 8.09
N THR A 89 7.23 9.22 8.84
CA THR A 89 8.69 9.35 8.80
C THR A 89 9.39 8.04 9.16
N ASN A 90 8.91 7.31 10.18
CA ASN A 90 9.46 6.01 10.54
C ASN A 90 9.19 4.96 9.45
N VAL A 91 8.01 5.02 8.83
CA VAL A 91 7.66 4.12 7.72
C VAL A 91 8.54 4.35 6.49
N VAL A 92 8.87 5.60 6.20
CA VAL A 92 9.79 5.96 5.12
C VAL A 92 11.18 5.35 5.35
N GLU A 93 11.70 5.41 6.58
CA GLU A 93 12.99 4.79 6.92
C GLU A 93 12.92 3.25 6.88
N ASP A 94 11.78 2.64 7.21
CA ASP A 94 11.58 1.20 7.01
C ASP A 94 11.72 0.82 5.54
N VAL A 95 11.04 1.56 4.65
CA VAL A 95 11.09 1.32 3.21
C VAL A 95 12.53 1.44 2.71
N ALA A 96 13.27 2.47 3.13
CA ALA A 96 14.68 2.66 2.79
C ALA A 96 15.54 1.49 3.28
N GLY A 97 15.33 1.08 4.54
CA GLY A 97 16.03 -0.05 5.15
C GLY A 97 15.76 -1.37 4.44
N ILE A 98 14.49 -1.65 4.08
CA ILE A 98 14.10 -2.87 3.35
C ILE A 98 14.75 -2.90 1.96
N VAL A 99 14.76 -1.79 1.21
CA VAL A 99 15.42 -1.71 -0.10
C VAL A 99 16.90 -2.06 0.02
N ARG A 100 17.61 -1.48 1.01
CA ARG A 100 19.03 -1.77 1.28
C ARG A 100 19.27 -3.21 1.73
N ALA A 101 18.43 -3.74 2.62
CA ALA A 101 18.53 -5.11 3.12
C ALA A 101 18.30 -6.17 2.03
N LEU A 102 17.56 -5.81 0.97
CA LEU A 102 17.38 -6.62 -0.23
C LEU A 102 18.56 -6.49 -1.23
N GLY A 103 19.59 -5.70 -0.92
CA GLY A 103 20.78 -5.52 -1.74
C GLY A 103 20.61 -4.51 -2.89
N HIS A 104 19.61 -3.62 -2.80
CA HIS A 104 19.37 -2.61 -3.82
C HIS A 104 19.61 -1.19 -3.29
N GLU A 105 20.09 -0.31 -4.16
CA GLU A 105 20.22 1.12 -3.87
C GLU A 105 18.95 1.89 -4.19
N ARG A 106 18.17 1.40 -5.14
CA ARG A 106 16.96 2.03 -5.67
C ARG A 106 15.88 0.98 -5.93
N ALA A 107 14.62 1.42 -5.94
CA ALA A 107 13.49 0.56 -6.28
C ALA A 107 12.38 1.31 -7.02
N CYS A 108 11.60 0.57 -7.80
CA CYS A 108 10.28 0.99 -8.20
C CYS A 108 9.32 0.77 -7.02
N ILE A 109 8.69 1.84 -6.54
CA ILE A 109 7.78 1.76 -5.39
C ILE A 109 6.33 1.73 -5.88
N VAL A 110 5.60 0.71 -5.45
CA VAL A 110 4.18 0.55 -5.75
C VAL A 110 3.42 0.51 -4.44
N GLY A 111 2.47 1.40 -4.22
CA GLY A 111 1.72 1.46 -2.97
C GLY A 111 0.21 1.55 -3.18
N HIS A 112 -0.55 0.92 -2.29
CA HIS A 112 -2.00 0.99 -2.23
C HIS A 112 -2.44 1.54 -0.88
N ASP A 113 -3.44 2.44 -0.83
CA ASP A 113 -4.03 3.02 0.39
C ASP A 113 -2.93 3.61 1.32
N TRP A 114 -2.75 3.13 2.57
CA TRP A 114 -1.64 3.56 3.44
C TRP A 114 -0.26 3.27 2.85
N GLY A 115 -0.10 2.15 2.13
CA GLY A 115 1.12 1.89 1.37
C GLY A 115 1.35 2.92 0.26
N GLY A 116 0.28 3.48 -0.31
CA GLY A 116 0.35 4.60 -1.24
C GLY A 116 0.80 5.89 -0.57
N ALA A 117 0.30 6.18 0.64
CA ALA A 117 0.78 7.31 1.45
C ALA A 117 2.27 7.18 1.79
N ALA A 118 2.71 5.98 2.17
CA ALA A 118 4.11 5.66 2.41
C ALA A 118 4.96 5.82 1.13
N ALA A 119 4.44 5.36 -0.01
CA ALA A 119 5.12 5.47 -1.31
C ALA A 119 5.30 6.94 -1.75
N TYR A 120 4.29 7.79 -1.56
CA TYR A 120 4.43 9.23 -1.79
C TYR A 120 5.50 9.85 -0.89
N ALA A 121 5.43 9.57 0.41
CA ALA A 121 6.39 10.10 1.38
C ALA A 121 7.82 9.63 1.04
N PHE A 122 8.00 8.36 0.72
CA PHE A 122 9.30 7.82 0.29
C PHE A 122 9.83 8.53 -0.95
N ALA A 123 9.03 8.69 -1.98
CA ALA A 123 9.44 9.37 -3.21
C ALA A 123 9.75 10.88 -3.02
N MET A 124 9.16 11.50 -2.01
CA MET A 124 9.46 12.89 -1.64
C MET A 124 10.76 13.04 -0.85
N PHE A 125 11.03 12.10 0.08
CA PHE A 125 12.16 12.24 1.02
C PHE A 125 13.39 11.40 0.63
N HIS A 126 13.21 10.37 -0.21
CA HIS A 126 14.28 9.57 -0.83
C HIS A 126 14.18 9.53 -2.36
N PRO A 127 14.21 10.70 -3.04
CA PRO A 127 14.11 10.76 -4.50
C PRO A 127 15.25 10.00 -5.20
N GLU A 128 16.42 9.94 -4.59
CA GLU A 128 17.58 9.20 -5.07
C GLU A 128 17.38 7.69 -5.06
N MET A 129 16.55 7.17 -4.16
CA MET A 129 16.22 5.74 -4.04
C MET A 129 14.96 5.34 -4.82
N THR A 130 14.28 6.28 -5.47
CA THR A 130 13.02 6.05 -6.18
C THR A 130 13.22 6.06 -7.68
N ASP A 131 13.16 4.89 -8.33
CA ASP A 131 13.24 4.81 -9.79
C ASP A 131 11.92 5.22 -10.47
N ARG A 132 10.83 4.68 -9.97
CA ARG A 132 9.45 4.96 -10.42
C ARG A 132 8.49 4.86 -9.25
N LEU A 133 7.42 5.60 -9.32
CA LEU A 133 6.35 5.57 -8.34
C LEU A 133 5.05 5.11 -9.01
N CYS A 134 4.38 4.11 -8.46
CA CYS A 134 3.02 3.79 -8.84
C CYS A 134 2.13 3.78 -7.60
N VAL A 135 1.02 4.50 -7.64
CA VAL A 135 0.09 4.56 -6.49
C VAL A 135 -1.31 4.17 -6.92
N LEU A 136 -1.89 3.25 -6.16
CA LEU A 136 -3.22 2.69 -6.36
C LEU A 136 -4.16 3.22 -5.26
N ASN A 137 -5.25 3.85 -5.66
CA ASN A 137 -6.30 4.35 -4.74
C ASN A 137 -5.75 4.94 -3.42
N SER A 138 -4.84 5.89 -3.56
CA SER A 138 -4.35 6.71 -2.45
C SER A 138 -4.15 8.13 -2.95
N PRO A 139 -4.69 9.15 -2.26
CA PRO A 139 -4.52 10.54 -2.65
C PRO A 139 -3.13 11.04 -2.26
N HIS A 140 -2.62 12.00 -3.01
CA HIS A 140 -1.47 12.76 -2.55
C HIS A 140 -1.81 13.44 -1.20
N PRO A 141 -0.93 13.37 -0.16
CA PRO A 141 -1.25 13.86 1.18
C PRO A 141 -1.76 15.30 1.21
N ALA A 142 -1.17 16.17 0.37
CA ALA A 142 -1.58 17.55 0.23
C ALA A 142 -3.03 17.72 -0.27
N LEU A 143 -3.48 16.85 -1.17
CA LEU A 143 -4.84 16.89 -1.69
C LEU A 143 -5.85 16.41 -0.65
N PHE A 144 -5.54 15.34 0.04
CA PHE A 144 -6.39 14.84 1.12
C PHE A 144 -6.57 15.89 2.22
N SER A 145 -5.44 16.48 2.69
CA SER A 145 -5.45 17.57 3.65
C SER A 145 -6.30 18.75 3.18
N ARG A 146 -6.12 19.18 1.93
CA ARG A 146 -6.86 20.29 1.32
C ARG A 146 -8.37 20.04 1.32
N GLU A 147 -8.81 18.85 0.93
CA GLU A 147 -10.25 18.54 0.86
C GLU A 147 -10.88 18.48 2.25
N LEU A 148 -10.17 17.97 3.26
CA LEU A 148 -10.63 18.01 4.65
C LEU A 148 -10.71 19.44 5.18
N GLN A 149 -9.69 20.28 4.92
CA GLN A 149 -9.66 21.69 5.35
C GLN A 149 -10.75 22.54 4.68
N ARG A 150 -11.14 22.21 3.45
CA ARG A 150 -12.23 22.87 2.73
C ARG A 150 -13.63 22.44 3.21
N GLY A 151 -13.69 21.49 4.13
CA GLY A 151 -14.97 20.99 4.62
C GLY A 151 -15.74 20.19 3.56
N ASN A 152 -15.06 19.46 2.70
CA ASN A 152 -15.72 18.57 1.74
C ASN A 152 -16.51 17.49 2.46
N VAL A 153 -17.82 17.74 2.61
CA VAL A 153 -18.76 16.91 3.40
C VAL A 153 -18.79 15.47 2.86
N GLU A 154 -18.74 15.29 1.54
CA GLU A 154 -18.74 13.95 0.94
C GLU A 154 -17.50 13.15 1.35
N GLN A 155 -16.29 13.75 1.24
CA GLN A 155 -15.07 13.11 1.66
C GLN A 155 -15.03 12.90 3.18
N MET A 156 -15.47 13.86 3.98
CA MET A 156 -15.56 13.70 5.44
C MET A 156 -16.48 12.53 5.83
N ARG A 157 -17.61 12.40 5.14
CA ARG A 157 -18.53 11.26 5.35
C ARG A 157 -17.90 9.92 4.95
N LYS A 158 -17.12 9.87 3.85
CA LYS A 158 -16.37 8.67 3.45
C LYS A 158 -15.26 8.32 4.44
N SER A 159 -14.67 9.32 5.06
CA SER A 159 -13.54 9.18 6.02
C SER A 159 -13.95 9.11 7.49
N TRP A 160 -15.25 8.94 7.80
CA TRP A 160 -15.77 8.93 9.19
C TRP A 160 -15.05 7.95 10.11
N TYR A 161 -14.66 6.79 9.57
CA TYR A 161 -13.97 5.73 10.31
C TYR A 161 -12.59 6.20 10.83
N MET A 162 -11.94 7.13 10.17
CA MET A 162 -10.66 7.69 10.62
C MET A 162 -10.83 8.46 11.95
N PHE A 163 -11.97 9.14 12.14
CA PHE A 163 -12.31 9.79 13.41
C PHE A 163 -12.69 8.76 14.48
N PHE A 164 -13.43 7.73 14.12
CA PHE A 164 -13.75 6.63 15.02
C PHE A 164 -12.49 5.94 15.54
N PHE A 165 -11.47 5.75 14.71
CA PHE A 165 -10.20 5.16 15.09
C PHE A 165 -9.38 5.99 16.07
N GLN A 166 -9.75 7.26 16.33
CA GLN A 166 -9.10 8.06 17.37
C GLN A 166 -9.55 7.67 18.79
N LEU A 167 -10.67 6.97 18.92
CA LEU A 167 -11.15 6.52 20.21
C LEU A 167 -10.23 5.44 20.79
N PRO A 168 -9.98 5.45 22.11
CA PRO A 168 -9.19 4.39 22.75
C PRO A 168 -9.99 3.09 22.79
N ASP A 169 -9.36 1.97 22.45
CA ASP A 169 -9.82 0.58 22.56
C ASP A 169 -11.16 0.22 21.88
N ALA A 170 -12.05 1.16 21.64
CA ALA A 170 -13.37 0.90 21.06
C ALA A 170 -13.27 0.38 19.61
N PRO A 171 -12.44 0.95 18.72
CA PRO A 171 -12.24 0.43 17.36
C PRO A 171 -11.69 -0.99 17.36
N GLU A 172 -10.70 -1.27 18.19
CA GLU A 172 -10.09 -2.59 18.30
C GLU A 172 -11.11 -3.64 18.74
N ARG A 173 -11.88 -3.34 19.79
CA ARG A 173 -12.93 -4.26 20.29
C ARG A 173 -13.99 -4.52 19.24
N LEU A 174 -14.47 -3.47 18.55
CA LEU A 174 -15.49 -3.59 17.52
C LEU A 174 -15.00 -4.43 16.33
N LEU A 175 -13.80 -4.15 15.83
CA LEU A 175 -13.28 -4.83 14.66
C LEU A 175 -12.88 -6.28 14.96
N ALA A 176 -12.39 -6.59 16.18
CA ALA A 176 -12.04 -7.95 16.59
C ALA A 176 -13.26 -8.83 16.91
N ALA A 177 -14.41 -8.22 17.18
CA ALA A 177 -15.63 -8.95 17.57
C ALA A 177 -16.04 -9.99 16.50
N ASP A 178 -16.61 -11.11 16.97
CA ASP A 178 -17.15 -12.17 16.12
C ASP A 178 -16.17 -12.63 15.03
N ASN A 179 -14.94 -12.89 15.42
CA ASN A 179 -13.88 -13.31 14.51
C ASN A 179 -13.73 -12.34 13.32
N PHE A 180 -13.59 -11.05 13.60
CA PHE A 180 -13.41 -9.98 12.62
C PHE A 180 -14.56 -9.86 11.62
N ARG A 181 -15.80 -10.15 12.05
CA ARG A 181 -16.97 -10.13 11.16
C ARG A 181 -17.16 -8.78 10.47
N ILE A 182 -17.00 -7.66 11.19
CA ILE A 182 -17.17 -6.32 10.63
C ILE A 182 -16.10 -6.04 9.59
N LEU A 183 -14.83 -6.34 9.88
CA LEU A 183 -13.74 -6.17 8.93
C LEU A 183 -13.95 -6.99 7.66
N LYS A 184 -14.28 -8.26 7.79
CA LYS A 184 -14.60 -9.14 6.65
C LYS A 184 -15.78 -8.64 5.83
N SER A 185 -16.85 -8.18 6.50
CA SER A 185 -18.04 -7.64 5.83
C SER A 185 -17.76 -6.33 5.11
N MET A 186 -16.92 -5.46 5.68
CA MET A 186 -16.47 -4.22 5.04
C MET A 186 -15.70 -4.52 3.75
N MET A 187 -14.73 -5.43 3.79
CA MET A 187 -13.96 -5.82 2.61
C MET A 187 -14.86 -6.41 1.52
N ALA A 188 -15.66 -7.41 1.87
CA ALA A 188 -16.54 -8.08 0.90
C ALA A 188 -17.63 -7.16 0.36
N GLY A 189 -18.21 -6.31 1.22
CA GLY A 189 -19.33 -5.42 0.87
C GLY A 189 -18.92 -4.18 0.07
N SER A 190 -17.68 -3.73 0.20
CA SER A 190 -17.15 -2.58 -0.53
C SER A 190 -16.49 -2.96 -1.86
N ALA A 191 -16.17 -4.22 -2.05
CA ALA A 191 -15.60 -4.77 -3.27
C ALA A 191 -16.68 -5.22 -4.26
N ARG A 192 -16.29 -5.38 -5.52
CA ARG A 192 -17.13 -6.06 -6.50
C ARG A 192 -17.35 -7.52 -6.08
N LYS A 193 -18.58 -8.01 -6.25
CA LYS A 193 -18.94 -9.40 -5.90
C LYS A 193 -17.93 -10.41 -6.49
N GLY A 194 -17.44 -11.30 -5.66
CA GLY A 194 -16.48 -12.35 -6.04
C GLY A 194 -15.01 -11.93 -5.95
N THR A 195 -14.69 -10.70 -5.57
CA THR A 195 -13.30 -10.24 -5.38
C THR A 195 -12.62 -10.97 -4.23
N PHE A 196 -13.29 -11.09 -3.10
CA PHE A 196 -12.82 -11.80 -1.91
C PHE A 196 -13.64 -13.06 -1.70
N GLY A 197 -12.99 -14.22 -1.76
CA GLY A 197 -13.57 -15.49 -1.33
C GLY A 197 -13.51 -15.69 0.19
N PRO A 198 -14.22 -16.68 0.75
CA PRO A 198 -14.14 -16.99 2.19
C PRO A 198 -12.71 -17.25 2.67
N ALA A 199 -11.89 -17.91 1.86
CA ALA A 199 -10.48 -18.19 2.19
C ALA A 199 -9.64 -16.91 2.25
N ASP A 200 -9.87 -15.94 1.33
CA ASP A 200 -9.18 -14.65 1.38
C ASP A 200 -9.53 -13.91 2.66
N LEU A 201 -10.83 -13.79 2.98
CA LEU A 201 -11.31 -13.10 4.17
C LEU A 201 -10.82 -13.76 5.47
N HIS A 202 -10.66 -15.09 5.47
CA HIS A 202 -10.08 -15.80 6.60
C HIS A 202 -8.62 -15.42 6.81
N ARG A 203 -7.80 -15.41 5.75
CA ARG A 203 -6.39 -14.99 5.82
C ARG A 203 -6.22 -13.54 6.33
N TYR A 204 -7.08 -12.61 5.92
CA TYR A 204 -7.06 -11.25 6.46
C TYR A 204 -7.40 -11.23 7.96
N ALA A 205 -8.41 -11.99 8.38
CA ALA A 205 -8.75 -12.10 9.80
C ALA A 205 -7.61 -12.71 10.63
N GLU A 206 -6.96 -13.77 10.14
CA GLU A 206 -5.80 -14.38 10.80
C GLU A 206 -4.64 -13.40 10.96
N ALA A 207 -4.34 -12.60 9.93
CA ALA A 207 -3.29 -11.58 9.99
C ALA A 207 -3.56 -10.54 11.09
N PHE A 208 -4.82 -10.13 11.27
CA PHE A 208 -5.21 -9.17 12.31
C PHE A 208 -5.45 -9.81 13.70
N ALA A 209 -5.64 -11.14 13.77
CA ALA A 209 -5.71 -11.85 15.04
C ALA A 209 -4.35 -11.99 15.73
N LYS A 210 -3.25 -11.75 15.02
CA LYS A 210 -1.90 -11.78 15.61
C LYS A 210 -1.77 -10.73 16.71
N PRO A 211 -1.10 -11.04 17.83
CA PRO A 211 -0.96 -10.13 18.97
C PRO A 211 -0.48 -8.74 18.53
N GLY A 212 -1.22 -7.71 18.90
CA GLY A 212 -0.89 -6.31 18.60
C GLY A 212 -1.23 -5.83 17.17
N ALA A 213 -1.48 -6.71 16.18
CA ALA A 213 -1.61 -6.33 14.78
C ALA A 213 -2.75 -5.31 14.52
N LEU A 214 -3.94 -5.55 15.08
CA LEU A 214 -5.07 -4.65 14.90
C LEU A 214 -4.81 -3.27 15.52
N ARG A 215 -4.29 -3.22 16.75
CA ARG A 215 -3.94 -1.97 17.43
C ARG A 215 -2.87 -1.20 16.65
N SER A 216 -1.86 -1.90 16.19
CA SER A 216 -0.77 -1.32 15.38
C SER A 216 -1.29 -0.70 14.09
N ALA A 217 -2.16 -1.41 13.36
CA ALA A 217 -2.76 -0.90 12.13
C ALA A 217 -3.64 0.35 12.38
N ILE A 218 -4.40 0.38 13.49
CA ILE A 218 -5.17 1.56 13.92
C ILE A 218 -4.25 2.71 14.32
N ASN A 219 -3.09 2.42 14.89
CA ASN A 219 -2.12 3.45 15.28
C ASN A 219 -1.55 4.24 14.09
N TRP A 220 -1.57 3.72 12.86
CA TRP A 220 -1.25 4.50 11.67
C TRP A 220 -2.19 5.70 11.52
N TYR A 221 -3.49 5.48 11.72
CA TYR A 221 -4.48 6.55 11.70
C TYR A 221 -4.31 7.53 12.86
N ARG A 222 -4.03 7.01 14.07
CA ARG A 222 -3.79 7.85 15.26
C ARG A 222 -2.53 8.70 15.09
N ALA A 223 -1.45 8.13 14.58
CA ALA A 223 -0.21 8.84 14.33
C ALA A 223 -0.37 9.95 13.28
N ALA A 224 -1.11 9.70 12.21
CA ALA A 224 -1.40 10.68 11.19
C ALA A 224 -2.18 11.89 11.74
N PHE A 225 -3.15 11.66 12.62
CA PHE A 225 -3.91 12.75 13.25
C PHE A 225 -3.08 13.53 14.25
N ARG A 226 -2.26 12.86 15.07
CA ARG A 226 -1.43 13.51 16.12
C ARG A 226 -0.21 14.21 15.55
N GLY A 227 0.37 13.68 14.48
CA GLY A 227 1.54 14.26 13.81
C GLY A 227 1.24 15.58 13.08
N GLY A 228 -0.04 15.94 12.98
CA GLY A 228 -0.49 17.03 12.12
C GLY A 228 -0.37 16.63 10.64
N LEU A 229 -1.24 17.20 9.82
CA LEU A 229 -1.07 17.10 8.38
C LEU A 229 0.06 18.04 7.98
N PRO A 230 1.08 17.56 7.22
CA PRO A 230 2.15 18.46 6.78
C PRO A 230 1.56 19.65 6.04
N SER A 231 2.16 20.80 6.23
CA SER A 231 1.78 22.01 5.48
C SER A 231 1.91 21.70 3.99
N VAL A 232 0.81 21.81 3.28
CA VAL A 232 0.72 21.51 1.83
C VAL A 232 1.74 22.30 1.02
N ARG A 233 2.22 23.44 1.54
CA ARG A 233 3.17 24.33 0.88
C ARG A 233 4.63 23.90 1.01
N GLU A 234 4.93 22.96 1.91
CA GLU A 234 6.30 22.58 2.29
C GLU A 234 6.72 21.21 1.77
N LEU A 235 5.80 20.43 1.17
CA LEU A 235 6.14 19.11 0.66
C LEU A 235 6.94 19.23 -0.65
N PRO A 236 8.08 18.50 -0.76
CA PRO A 236 8.84 18.43 -2.01
C PRO A 236 7.98 17.87 -3.14
N LYS A 237 8.21 18.38 -4.36
CA LYS A 237 7.59 17.78 -5.55
C LYS A 237 8.28 16.45 -5.89
N ILE A 238 7.49 15.48 -6.29
CA ILE A 238 7.98 14.15 -6.68
C ILE A 238 8.60 14.23 -8.08
N ALA A 239 9.89 13.89 -8.17
CA ALA A 239 10.65 13.92 -9.42
C ALA A 239 10.57 12.59 -10.18
N ALA A 240 10.38 11.47 -9.48
CA ALA A 240 10.29 10.15 -10.10
C ALA A 240 9.11 10.07 -11.09
N PRO A 241 9.27 9.41 -12.24
CA PRO A 241 8.16 9.09 -13.12
C PRO A 241 7.04 8.42 -12.34
N THR A 242 5.81 8.92 -12.45
CA THR A 242 4.69 8.49 -11.61
C THR A 242 3.48 8.08 -12.43
N LEU A 243 2.91 6.92 -12.06
CA LEU A 243 1.62 6.43 -12.51
C LEU A 243 0.64 6.34 -11.34
N ILE A 244 -0.54 6.94 -11.50
CA ILE A 244 -1.66 6.72 -10.58
C ILE A 244 -2.67 5.79 -11.24
N ILE A 245 -3.11 4.76 -10.51
CA ILE A 245 -4.20 3.87 -10.92
C ILE A 245 -5.35 4.09 -9.93
N TRP A 246 -6.51 4.47 -10.42
CA TRP A 246 -7.64 4.85 -9.57
C TRP A 246 -8.92 4.15 -9.95
N GLY A 247 -9.49 3.39 -9.02
CA GLY A 247 -10.83 2.80 -9.14
C GLY A 247 -11.89 3.85 -8.84
N ASP A 248 -12.77 4.12 -9.79
CA ASP A 248 -13.72 5.23 -9.71
C ASP A 248 -14.89 5.00 -8.74
N ARG A 249 -15.08 3.76 -8.25
CA ARG A 249 -16.11 3.39 -7.28
C ARG A 249 -15.57 3.21 -5.86
N ASP A 250 -14.48 3.91 -5.54
CA ASP A 250 -13.89 3.88 -4.21
C ASP A 250 -14.88 4.41 -3.16
N PHE A 251 -15.12 3.59 -2.13
CA PHE A 251 -16.06 3.91 -1.06
C PHE A 251 -15.45 4.85 0.01
N ALA A 252 -14.11 4.84 0.14
CA ALA A 252 -13.36 5.59 1.15
C ALA A 252 -12.76 6.88 0.60
N LEU A 253 -12.29 6.85 -0.66
CA LEU A 253 -11.53 7.92 -1.29
C LEU A 253 -12.20 8.34 -2.60
N GLY A 254 -12.76 9.54 -2.61
CA GLY A 254 -13.50 10.06 -3.76
C GLY A 254 -12.58 10.37 -4.94
N ARG A 255 -13.11 10.23 -6.16
CA ARG A 255 -12.38 10.54 -7.40
C ARG A 255 -11.92 12.01 -7.46
N GLU A 256 -12.61 12.91 -6.79
CA GLU A 256 -12.24 14.33 -6.67
C GLU A 256 -10.85 14.54 -6.09
N LEU A 257 -10.36 13.60 -5.27
CA LEU A 257 -9.00 13.60 -4.72
C LEU A 257 -7.89 13.47 -5.78
N THR A 258 -8.25 13.13 -7.02
CA THR A 258 -7.30 13.10 -8.14
C THR A 258 -7.17 14.44 -8.87
N ARG A 259 -8.09 15.40 -8.61
CA ARG A 259 -8.12 16.69 -9.31
C ARG A 259 -6.97 17.60 -8.90
N GLY A 260 -6.20 18.04 -9.89
CA GLY A 260 -5.04 18.91 -9.67
C GLY A 260 -3.81 18.18 -9.12
N MET A 261 -3.81 16.86 -9.08
CA MET A 261 -2.71 16.05 -8.55
C MET A 261 -1.39 16.32 -9.29
N ARG A 262 -1.42 16.60 -10.61
CA ARG A 262 -0.24 16.92 -11.42
C ARG A 262 0.65 18.01 -10.83
N ALA A 263 0.11 18.96 -10.09
CA ALA A 263 0.85 20.09 -9.51
C ALA A 263 1.91 19.66 -8.47
N TYR A 264 1.80 18.47 -7.91
CA TYR A 264 2.72 17.93 -6.89
C TYR A 264 3.88 17.11 -7.46
N PHE A 265 4.00 17.06 -8.79
CA PHE A 265 5.03 16.28 -9.47
C PHE A 265 5.86 17.19 -10.38
N SER A 266 7.18 17.10 -10.30
CA SER A 266 8.11 17.74 -11.24
C SER A 266 8.46 16.81 -12.39
N GLY A 267 8.44 15.49 -12.17
CA GLY A 267 8.69 14.49 -13.18
C GLY A 267 7.51 14.12 -14.06
N PRO A 268 7.68 13.13 -14.95
CA PRO A 268 6.60 12.57 -15.77
C PRO A 268 5.45 12.04 -14.90
N PHE A 269 4.22 12.38 -15.24
CA PHE A 269 3.04 12.01 -14.46
C PHE A 269 1.92 11.55 -15.36
N SER A 270 1.28 10.46 -15.00
CA SER A 270 0.07 9.97 -15.64
C SER A 270 -0.91 9.41 -14.60
N ILE A 271 -2.19 9.45 -14.94
CA ILE A 271 -3.26 8.85 -14.15
C ILE A 271 -4.15 8.02 -15.05
N THR A 272 -4.50 6.82 -14.60
CA THR A 272 -5.43 5.91 -15.27
C THR A 272 -6.58 5.62 -14.33
N HIS A 273 -7.78 6.03 -14.75
CA HIS A 273 -9.02 5.68 -14.06
C HIS A 273 -9.53 4.32 -14.50
N LEU A 274 -10.04 3.54 -13.57
CA LEU A 274 -10.65 2.22 -13.79
C LEU A 274 -12.15 2.31 -13.50
N PRO A 275 -13.00 2.60 -14.52
CA PRO A 275 -14.44 2.69 -14.33
C PRO A 275 -15.02 1.39 -13.78
N GLY A 276 -15.91 1.50 -12.80
CA GLY A 276 -16.59 0.36 -12.19
C GLY A 276 -15.76 -0.45 -11.18
N VAL A 277 -14.48 -0.11 -10.98
CA VAL A 277 -13.59 -0.73 -10.01
C VAL A 277 -13.61 0.06 -8.70
N SER A 278 -13.61 -0.64 -7.57
CA SER A 278 -13.65 -0.01 -6.23
C SER A 278 -12.25 0.36 -5.71
N HIS A 279 -12.15 0.50 -4.41
CA HIS A 279 -10.89 0.72 -3.68
C HIS A 279 -9.84 -0.39 -3.93
N TRP A 280 -10.28 -1.63 -4.05
CA TRP A 280 -9.43 -2.84 -4.11
C TRP A 280 -8.92 -3.15 -5.52
N VAL A 281 -8.38 -2.14 -6.22
CA VAL A 281 -8.09 -2.22 -7.67
C VAL A 281 -7.19 -3.39 -8.05
N GLN A 282 -6.14 -3.70 -7.25
CA GLN A 282 -5.20 -4.79 -7.49
C GLN A 282 -5.85 -6.18 -7.31
N GLN A 283 -6.97 -6.22 -6.61
CA GLN A 283 -7.72 -7.43 -6.32
C GLN A 283 -8.91 -7.61 -7.25
N GLU A 284 -9.59 -6.51 -7.61
CA GLU A 284 -10.76 -6.53 -8.49
C GLU A 284 -10.45 -6.60 -9.98
N ALA A 285 -9.33 -6.00 -10.39
CA ALA A 285 -8.94 -5.90 -11.79
C ALA A 285 -7.45 -6.26 -11.97
N PRO A 286 -7.00 -7.44 -11.47
CA PRO A 286 -5.59 -7.77 -11.43
C PRO A 286 -4.93 -7.78 -12.81
N GLU A 287 -5.61 -8.27 -13.85
CA GLU A 287 -5.06 -8.33 -15.20
C GLU A 287 -4.80 -6.91 -15.75
N ARG A 288 -5.75 -5.98 -15.53
CA ARG A 288 -5.61 -4.58 -15.96
C ARG A 288 -4.51 -3.87 -15.17
N VAL A 289 -4.47 -4.07 -13.86
CA VAL A 289 -3.44 -3.50 -12.98
C VAL A 289 -2.07 -4.04 -13.37
N ASN A 290 -1.93 -5.37 -13.57
CA ASN A 290 -0.68 -5.99 -13.99
C ASN A 290 -0.17 -5.44 -15.33
N ALA A 291 -1.06 -5.30 -16.32
CA ALA A 291 -0.71 -4.74 -17.63
C ALA A 291 -0.23 -3.28 -17.52
N LEU A 292 -0.90 -2.46 -16.70
CA LEU A 292 -0.51 -1.07 -16.45
C LEU A 292 0.84 -0.99 -15.74
N LEU A 293 1.02 -1.76 -14.66
CA LEU A 293 2.26 -1.83 -13.89
C LEU A 293 3.42 -2.29 -14.79
N THR A 294 3.29 -3.43 -15.46
CA THR A 294 4.36 -3.98 -16.30
C THR A 294 4.77 -2.99 -17.40
N ARG A 295 3.81 -2.40 -18.10
CA ARG A 295 4.10 -1.41 -19.14
C ARG A 295 4.81 -0.17 -18.58
N PHE A 296 4.32 0.36 -17.45
CA PHE A 296 4.89 1.55 -16.83
C PHE A 296 6.28 1.29 -16.28
N LEU A 297 6.48 0.19 -15.55
CA LEU A 297 7.75 -0.14 -14.92
C LEU A 297 8.82 -0.56 -15.94
N ALA A 298 8.43 -1.26 -17.02
CA ALA A 298 9.35 -1.65 -18.09
C ALA A 298 9.76 -0.50 -19.03
N GLY A 299 9.00 0.58 -19.04
CA GLY A 299 9.32 1.75 -19.87
C GLY A 299 10.65 2.37 -19.44
N ARG A 300 11.59 2.62 -20.38
CA ARG A 300 12.78 3.42 -20.11
C ARG A 300 12.31 4.82 -19.69
N ALA A 301 12.90 5.37 -18.62
CA ALA A 301 12.84 6.82 -18.43
C ALA A 301 13.39 7.42 -19.74
N ARG A 302 12.60 8.24 -20.42
CA ARG A 302 13.16 9.04 -21.53
C ARG A 302 14.18 9.95 -20.86
N THR A 303 15.46 9.66 -21.17
CA THR A 303 16.61 10.53 -20.85
C THR A 303 16.36 11.92 -21.39
#